data_f894594ad46ade6ef4294779f4892aba
#
_entry.id   f894594ad46ade6ef4294779f4892aba
#
_cell.length_a   1.000
_cell.length_b   1.000
_cell.length_c   1.000
_cell.angle_alpha   90.00
_cell.angle_beta   90.00
_cell.angle_gamma   90.00
#
_symmetry.space_group_name_H-M   'P 1'
#
loop_
_entity.id
_entity.type
_entity.pdbx_description
1 polymer ?
#
loop_
_entity_poly.entity_id
_entity_poly.type
_entity_poly.pdbx_seq_one_letter_code
_entity_poly.pdbx_strand_id
1 'polypeptide(L)'
;MKVLILSCNTGEGHNSCAAALEEECRNQNIPCDTEDALRFISPEVSRFISNWHVRIYRHAPGLFRVGYRAAEDHPAQFHEGSALYRYLTQGAEKLCGFIAGSGYDTVICTHTFAALMVSEVVKTHLPNLKTCFIATDYTCSPSVKDSSLDRYFIPASSLSGDFLGGGVTSERLRACGIPVRQMFRSSVRKEDAKRAFGIPADHKHLVMMC
;
A
#
# COMPACT_ATOMS: atom_id res chain seq x y z
N MET A 1 21.01 5.57 -4.56
CA MET A 1 19.69 5.17 -4.06
C MET A 1 18.87 4.70 -5.26
N LYS A 2 18.41 3.46 -5.24
CA LYS A 2 17.47 2.90 -6.21
C LYS A 2 16.27 2.32 -5.45
N VAL A 3 15.07 2.76 -5.78
CA VAL A 3 13.85 2.48 -5.03
C VAL A 3 13.01 1.41 -5.71
N LEU A 4 12.48 0.47 -4.94
CA LEU A 4 11.41 -0.42 -5.35
C LEU A 4 10.14 -0.06 -4.56
N ILE A 5 9.06 0.25 -5.27
CA ILE A 5 7.74 0.42 -4.67
C ILE A 5 6.97 -0.89 -4.82
N LEU A 6 6.50 -1.44 -3.72
CA LEU A 6 5.68 -2.65 -3.70
C LEU A 6 4.24 -2.32 -3.30
N SER A 7 3.35 -2.51 -4.23
CA SER A 7 1.90 -2.45 -4.03
C SER A 7 1.28 -3.86 -4.06
N CYS A 8 -0.03 -3.93 -3.90
CA CYS A 8 -0.82 -5.11 -4.22
C CYS A 8 -2.01 -4.68 -5.07
N ASN A 9 -2.32 -5.45 -6.10
CA ASN A 9 -3.44 -5.19 -7.00
C ASN A 9 -4.80 -5.53 -6.35
N THR A 10 -5.00 -5.06 -5.11
CA THR A 10 -6.22 -5.28 -4.32
C THR A 10 -7.14 -4.05 -4.26
N GLY A 11 -6.76 -2.95 -4.89
CA GLY A 11 -7.55 -1.71 -4.93
C GLY A 11 -6.78 -0.53 -5.50
N GLU A 12 -7.51 0.44 -6.03
CA GLU A 12 -6.92 1.63 -6.67
C GLU A 12 -6.24 2.58 -5.67
N GLY A 13 -6.62 2.55 -4.38
CA GLY A 13 -6.00 3.39 -3.35
C GLY A 13 -4.51 3.15 -3.20
N HIS A 14 -4.11 1.89 -3.04
CA HIS A 14 -2.71 1.49 -2.92
C HIS A 14 -1.92 1.78 -4.18
N ASN A 15 -2.51 1.49 -5.36
CA ASN A 15 -1.89 1.75 -6.65
C ASN A 15 -1.75 3.25 -6.93
N SER A 16 -2.74 4.06 -6.57
CA SER A 16 -2.68 5.52 -6.71
C SER A 16 -1.59 6.12 -5.81
N CYS A 17 -1.43 5.61 -4.60
CA CYS A 17 -0.33 5.99 -3.70
C CYS A 17 1.03 5.60 -4.31
N ALA A 18 1.18 4.37 -4.82
CA ALA A 18 2.40 3.92 -5.49
C ALA A 18 2.73 4.81 -6.70
N ALA A 19 1.74 5.14 -7.53
CA ALA A 19 1.93 6.03 -8.68
C ALA A 19 2.35 7.46 -8.27
N ALA A 20 1.84 7.97 -7.14
CA ALA A 20 2.26 9.28 -6.62
C ALA A 20 3.72 9.27 -6.14
N LEU A 21 4.16 8.19 -5.52
CA LEU A 21 5.56 8.01 -5.10
C LEU A 21 6.49 7.87 -6.30
N GLU A 22 6.09 7.11 -7.32
CA GLU A 22 6.86 6.96 -8.56
C GLU A 22 7.00 8.30 -9.29
N GLU A 23 5.93 9.10 -9.35
CA GLU A 23 5.96 10.47 -9.89
C GLU A 23 6.96 11.35 -9.13
N GLU A 24 6.97 11.28 -7.81
CA GLU A 24 7.90 12.04 -6.97
C GLU A 24 9.35 11.57 -7.15
N CYS A 25 9.60 10.26 -7.19
CA CYS A 25 10.92 9.72 -7.50
C CYS A 25 11.43 10.22 -8.85
N ARG A 26 10.57 10.23 -9.88
CA ARG A 26 10.91 10.74 -11.21
C ARG A 26 11.26 12.24 -11.17
N ASN A 27 10.49 13.05 -10.44
CA ASN A 27 10.73 14.48 -10.28
C ASN A 27 12.07 14.78 -9.60
N GLN A 28 12.50 13.88 -8.71
CA GLN A 28 13.78 13.98 -8.00
C GLN A 28 14.94 13.24 -8.69
N ASN A 29 14.72 12.70 -9.90
CA ASN A 29 15.69 11.88 -10.63
C ASN A 29 16.20 10.67 -9.83
N ILE A 30 15.33 10.06 -9.03
CA ILE A 30 15.60 8.83 -8.28
C ILE A 30 15.14 7.64 -9.12
N PRO A 31 16.03 6.71 -9.50
CA PRO A 31 15.64 5.47 -10.16
C PRO A 31 14.63 4.69 -9.29
N CYS A 32 13.48 4.40 -9.88
CA CYS A 32 12.37 3.77 -9.17
C CYS A 32 11.58 2.85 -10.09
N ASP A 33 11.23 1.68 -9.59
CA ASP A 33 10.33 0.75 -10.25
C ASP A 33 9.17 0.39 -9.32
N THR A 34 8.01 0.10 -9.89
CA THR A 34 6.80 -0.31 -9.13
C THR A 34 6.39 -1.72 -9.52
N GLU A 35 6.20 -2.58 -8.52
CA GLU A 35 5.81 -3.98 -8.71
C GLU A 35 4.64 -4.39 -7.79
N ASP A 36 3.91 -5.42 -8.23
CA ASP A 36 2.90 -6.08 -7.41
C ASP A 36 3.53 -7.20 -6.57
N ALA A 37 3.51 -7.04 -5.25
CA ALA A 37 4.09 -8.00 -4.32
C ALA A 37 3.53 -9.42 -4.48
N LEU A 38 2.25 -9.56 -4.82
CA LEU A 38 1.60 -10.85 -5.01
C LEU A 38 2.17 -11.65 -6.21
N ARG A 39 2.80 -11.00 -7.18
CA ARG A 39 3.47 -11.67 -8.31
C ARG A 39 4.65 -12.53 -7.87
N PHE A 40 5.29 -12.20 -6.76
CA PHE A 40 6.38 -13.01 -6.20
C PHE A 40 5.86 -14.29 -5.54
N ILE A 41 4.60 -14.34 -5.12
CA ILE A 41 3.92 -15.58 -4.74
C ILE A 41 3.69 -16.41 -6.01
N SER A 42 2.80 -15.95 -6.89
CA SER A 42 2.67 -16.42 -8.27
C SER A 42 1.90 -15.37 -9.11
N PRO A 43 2.14 -15.30 -10.44
CA PRO A 43 1.36 -14.43 -11.33
C PRO A 43 -0.13 -14.75 -11.34
N GLU A 44 -0.49 -16.01 -11.12
CA GLU A 44 -1.87 -16.49 -11.06
C GLU A 44 -2.57 -15.95 -9.80
N VAL A 45 -1.88 -15.97 -8.65
CA VAL A 45 -2.38 -15.42 -7.38
C VAL A 45 -2.65 -13.93 -7.51
N SER A 46 -1.71 -13.17 -8.08
CA SER A 46 -1.90 -11.74 -8.34
C SER A 46 -3.16 -11.49 -9.19
N ARG A 47 -3.29 -12.16 -10.33
CA ARG A 47 -4.46 -12.03 -11.22
C ARG A 47 -5.77 -12.47 -10.56
N PHE A 48 -5.73 -13.56 -9.81
CA PHE A 48 -6.92 -14.07 -9.12
C PHE A 48 -7.41 -13.08 -8.06
N ILE A 49 -6.51 -12.61 -7.19
CA ILE A 49 -6.86 -11.66 -6.12
C ILE A 49 -7.37 -10.34 -6.70
N SER A 50 -6.70 -9.78 -7.72
CA SER A 50 -7.15 -8.57 -8.41
C SER A 50 -8.57 -8.71 -8.96
N ASN A 51 -8.82 -9.77 -9.73
CA ASN A 51 -10.12 -9.97 -10.36
C ASN A 51 -11.22 -10.28 -9.33
N TRP A 52 -10.90 -11.07 -8.30
CA TRP A 52 -11.81 -11.44 -7.24
C TRP A 52 -12.20 -10.26 -6.36
N HIS A 53 -11.22 -9.43 -5.97
CA HIS A 53 -11.46 -8.23 -5.16
C HIS A 53 -12.43 -7.27 -5.85
N VAL A 54 -12.21 -6.95 -7.12
CA VAL A 54 -13.10 -6.08 -7.91
C VAL A 54 -14.50 -6.68 -8.06
N ARG A 55 -14.59 -7.99 -8.30
CA ARG A 55 -15.89 -8.69 -8.45
C ARG A 55 -16.69 -8.72 -7.15
N ILE A 56 -16.06 -9.07 -6.03
CA ILE A 56 -16.73 -9.08 -4.72
C ILE A 56 -17.19 -7.67 -4.35
N TYR A 57 -16.34 -6.67 -4.50
CA TYR A 57 -16.69 -5.30 -4.18
C TYR A 57 -17.91 -4.81 -5.00
N ARG A 58 -17.96 -5.12 -6.31
CA ARG A 58 -19.07 -4.72 -7.19
C ARG A 58 -20.36 -5.50 -6.98
N HIS A 59 -20.27 -6.82 -6.78
CA HIS A 59 -21.43 -7.70 -6.85
C HIS A 59 -21.87 -8.29 -5.51
N ALA A 60 -21.00 -8.26 -4.51
CA ALA A 60 -21.26 -8.83 -3.19
C ALA A 60 -20.62 -8.00 -2.04
N PRO A 61 -20.94 -6.69 -1.92
CA PRO A 61 -20.32 -5.82 -0.91
C PRO A 61 -20.54 -6.31 0.53
N GLY A 62 -21.63 -7.04 0.78
CA GLY A 62 -21.88 -7.69 2.07
C GLY A 62 -20.85 -8.77 2.39
N LEU A 63 -20.45 -9.56 1.42
CA LEU A 63 -19.42 -10.60 1.58
C LEU A 63 -18.04 -9.99 1.83
N PHE A 64 -17.72 -8.89 1.14
CA PHE A 64 -16.50 -8.12 1.40
C PHE A 64 -16.43 -7.65 2.85
N ARG A 65 -17.53 -7.06 3.35
CA ARG A 65 -17.61 -6.60 4.75
C ARG A 65 -17.47 -7.73 5.76
N VAL A 66 -18.06 -8.90 5.49
CA VAL A 66 -17.91 -10.07 6.36
C VAL A 66 -16.47 -10.56 6.37
N GLY A 67 -15.82 -10.66 5.20
CA GLY A 67 -14.41 -11.06 5.10
C GLY A 67 -13.48 -10.07 5.82
N TYR A 68 -13.73 -8.77 5.68
CA TYR A 68 -12.94 -7.73 6.35
C TYR A 68 -13.09 -7.80 7.88
N ARG A 69 -14.33 -7.93 8.38
CA ARG A 69 -14.59 -8.12 9.81
C ARG A 69 -13.97 -9.40 10.36
N ALA A 70 -14.07 -10.51 9.62
CA ALA A 70 -13.44 -11.75 10.03
C ALA A 70 -11.90 -11.61 10.16
N ALA A 71 -11.27 -10.80 9.30
CA ALA A 71 -9.85 -10.48 9.42
C ALA A 71 -9.54 -9.62 10.64
N GLU A 72 -10.41 -8.67 10.98
CA GLU A 72 -10.28 -7.84 12.20
C GLU A 72 -10.53 -8.65 13.48
N ASP A 73 -11.55 -9.53 13.48
CA ASP A 73 -11.93 -10.36 14.63
C ASP A 73 -10.91 -11.48 14.91
N HIS A 74 -10.13 -11.87 13.91
CA HIS A 74 -9.14 -12.95 14.02
C HIS A 74 -7.72 -12.50 13.62
N PRO A 75 -7.14 -11.49 14.28
CA PRO A 75 -5.81 -10.94 13.94
C PRO A 75 -4.69 -12.00 14.00
N ALA A 76 -4.87 -13.05 14.80
CA ALA A 76 -3.91 -14.15 14.92
C ALA A 76 -3.63 -14.88 13.59
N GLN A 77 -4.50 -14.74 12.58
CA GLN A 77 -4.27 -15.32 11.25
C GLN A 77 -3.09 -14.67 10.52
N PHE A 78 -2.70 -13.45 10.88
CA PHE A 78 -1.56 -12.75 10.30
C PHE A 78 -0.27 -12.95 11.09
N HIS A 79 -0.32 -13.58 12.27
CA HIS A 79 0.86 -13.80 13.10
C HIS A 79 1.88 -14.72 12.43
N GLU A 80 3.14 -14.43 12.67
CA GLU A 80 4.27 -15.24 12.22
C GLU A 80 4.02 -16.72 12.56
N GLY A 81 4.22 -17.59 11.57
CA GLY A 81 3.98 -19.03 11.70
C GLY A 81 2.54 -19.49 11.39
N SER A 82 1.56 -18.59 11.24
CA SER A 82 0.23 -18.96 10.78
C SER A 82 0.23 -19.44 9.33
N ALA A 83 -0.80 -20.17 8.91
CA ALA A 83 -0.92 -20.63 7.53
C ALA A 83 -1.04 -19.46 6.54
N LEU A 84 -1.78 -18.41 6.92
CA LEU A 84 -1.95 -17.22 6.08
C LEU A 84 -0.65 -16.42 5.98
N TYR A 85 0.05 -16.21 7.10
CA TYR A 85 1.36 -15.54 7.10
C TYR A 85 2.34 -16.26 6.16
N ARG A 86 2.49 -17.59 6.32
CA ARG A 86 3.36 -18.40 5.46
C ARG A 86 2.97 -18.32 3.99
N TYR A 87 1.67 -18.30 3.69
CA TYR A 87 1.19 -18.13 2.33
C TYR A 87 1.55 -16.75 1.76
N LEU A 88 1.36 -15.67 2.51
CA LEU A 88 1.67 -14.31 2.08
C LEU A 88 3.18 -14.05 1.94
N THR A 89 4.00 -14.73 2.73
CA THR A 89 5.46 -14.55 2.74
C THR A 89 6.23 -15.57 1.90
N GLN A 90 5.57 -16.57 1.33
CA GLN A 90 6.24 -17.61 0.52
C GLN A 90 6.97 -17.05 -0.72
N GLY A 91 6.66 -15.83 -1.14
CA GLY A 91 7.34 -15.11 -2.22
C GLY A 91 8.64 -14.41 -1.81
N ALA A 92 8.98 -14.41 -0.51
CA ALA A 92 10.09 -13.62 0.03
C ALA A 92 11.45 -13.95 -0.59
N GLU A 93 11.74 -15.22 -0.84
CA GLU A 93 13.00 -15.66 -1.49
C GLU A 93 13.11 -15.12 -2.92
N LYS A 94 12.04 -15.20 -3.72
CA LYS A 94 12.00 -14.66 -5.08
C LYS A 94 12.14 -13.14 -5.07
N LEU A 95 11.45 -12.47 -4.12
CA LEU A 95 11.56 -11.03 -3.94
C LEU A 95 12.97 -10.63 -3.54
N CYS A 96 13.61 -11.36 -2.64
CA CYS A 96 15.01 -11.16 -2.26
C CYS A 96 15.94 -11.22 -3.48
N GLY A 97 15.82 -12.27 -4.29
CA GLY A 97 16.61 -12.43 -5.52
C GLY A 97 16.39 -11.28 -6.50
N PHE A 98 15.14 -10.81 -6.64
CA PHE A 98 14.81 -9.66 -7.48
C PHE A 98 15.43 -8.35 -6.95
N ILE A 99 15.32 -8.08 -5.64
CA ILE A 99 15.90 -6.88 -5.01
C ILE A 99 17.42 -6.87 -5.20
N ALA A 100 18.10 -7.97 -4.84
CA ALA A 100 19.53 -8.09 -4.92
C ALA A 100 20.04 -8.01 -6.37
N GLY A 101 19.42 -8.75 -7.28
CA GLY A 101 19.80 -8.79 -8.70
C GLY A 101 19.58 -7.47 -9.44
N SER A 102 18.62 -6.66 -8.99
CA SER A 102 18.31 -5.35 -9.60
C SER A 102 19.00 -4.18 -8.91
N GLY A 103 19.68 -4.40 -7.77
CA GLY A 103 20.43 -3.37 -7.06
C GLY A 103 19.56 -2.33 -6.34
N TYR A 104 18.38 -2.71 -5.89
CA TYR A 104 17.56 -1.85 -5.02
C TYR A 104 18.17 -1.78 -3.62
N ASP A 105 18.25 -0.60 -3.07
CA ASP A 105 18.70 -0.32 -1.69
C ASP A 105 17.60 0.16 -0.76
N THR A 106 16.43 0.46 -1.32
CA THR A 106 15.28 0.98 -0.60
C THR A 106 13.99 0.37 -1.13
N VAL A 107 13.12 -0.11 -0.23
CA VAL A 107 11.80 -0.66 -0.58
C VAL A 107 10.70 0.11 0.16
N ILE A 108 9.70 0.54 -0.59
CA ILE A 108 8.51 1.25 -0.08
C ILE A 108 7.29 0.35 -0.30
N CYS A 109 6.60 0.01 0.77
CA CYS A 109 5.38 -0.80 0.72
C CYS A 109 4.15 0.10 0.85
N THR A 110 3.20 0.01 -0.08
CA THR A 110 1.90 0.71 0.01
C THR A 110 0.76 -0.20 0.44
N HIS A 111 1.04 -1.50 0.64
CA HIS A 111 0.08 -2.49 1.10
C HIS A 111 0.68 -3.35 2.21
N THR A 112 -0.14 -3.77 3.18
CA THR A 112 0.33 -4.53 4.34
C THR A 112 0.88 -5.92 3.97
N PHE A 113 0.37 -6.58 2.93
CA PHE A 113 0.91 -7.87 2.47
C PHE A 113 2.33 -7.71 1.89
N ALA A 114 2.58 -6.61 1.17
CA ALA A 114 3.92 -6.26 0.75
C ALA A 114 4.85 -6.04 1.95
N ALA A 115 4.35 -5.34 2.99
CA ALA A 115 5.09 -5.09 4.22
C ALA A 115 5.46 -6.38 4.96
N LEU A 116 4.55 -7.37 5.05
CA LEU A 116 4.85 -8.68 5.63
C LEU A 116 5.94 -9.42 4.85
N MET A 117 5.83 -9.46 3.52
CA MET A 117 6.82 -10.14 2.67
C MET A 117 8.20 -9.48 2.75
N VAL A 118 8.26 -8.14 2.75
CA VAL A 118 9.53 -7.40 2.91
C VAL A 118 10.12 -7.59 4.30
N SER A 119 9.29 -7.67 5.34
CA SER A 119 9.76 -7.97 6.70
C SER A 119 10.47 -9.32 6.77
N GLU A 120 9.93 -10.34 6.08
CA GLU A 120 10.58 -11.64 5.98
C GLU A 120 11.90 -11.56 5.21
N VAL A 121 11.96 -10.81 4.11
CA VAL A 121 13.20 -10.57 3.34
C VAL A 121 14.28 -9.92 4.22
N VAL A 122 13.93 -8.89 4.97
CA VAL A 122 14.89 -8.20 5.88
C VAL A 122 15.38 -9.13 6.98
N LYS A 123 14.45 -9.87 7.58
CA LYS A 123 14.76 -10.78 8.69
C LYS A 123 15.72 -11.89 8.28
N THR A 124 15.57 -12.45 7.08
CA THR A 124 16.24 -13.69 6.69
C THR A 124 17.37 -13.50 5.69
N HIS A 125 17.35 -12.44 4.87
CA HIS A 125 18.24 -12.30 3.72
C HIS A 125 18.97 -10.96 3.60
N LEU A 126 18.26 -9.83 3.76
CA LEU A 126 18.78 -8.48 3.48
C LEU A 126 18.62 -7.53 4.68
N PRO A 127 19.36 -7.73 5.79
CA PRO A 127 19.16 -6.97 7.03
C PRO A 127 19.49 -5.48 6.91
N ASN A 128 20.21 -5.05 5.87
CA ASN A 128 20.60 -3.65 5.64
C ASN A 128 19.71 -2.94 4.60
N LEU A 129 18.68 -3.60 4.08
CA LEU A 129 17.72 -3.01 3.16
C LEU A 129 16.93 -1.92 3.88
N LYS A 130 16.87 -0.72 3.31
CA LYS A 130 16.04 0.36 3.85
C LYS A 130 14.58 0.12 3.50
N THR A 131 13.71 0.17 4.48
CA THR A 131 12.32 -0.21 4.30
C THR A 131 11.34 0.78 4.91
N CYS A 132 10.22 1.01 4.23
CA CYS A 132 9.13 1.74 4.83
C CYS A 132 7.75 1.24 4.37
N PHE A 133 6.78 1.49 5.22
CA PHE A 133 5.36 1.27 4.94
C PHE A 133 4.63 2.61 4.89
N ILE A 134 3.79 2.78 3.90
CA ILE A 134 2.89 3.92 3.77
C ILE A 134 1.46 3.41 3.89
N ALA A 135 0.83 3.74 5.01
CA ALA A 135 -0.57 3.41 5.23
C ALA A 135 -1.47 4.27 4.33
N THR A 136 -2.36 3.64 3.59
CA THR A 136 -3.30 4.28 2.68
C THR A 136 -4.73 4.31 3.22
N ASP A 137 -4.95 3.64 4.35
CA ASP A 137 -6.25 3.57 5.03
C ASP A 137 -6.22 4.35 6.34
N TYR A 138 -7.38 4.89 6.75
CA TYR A 138 -7.56 5.56 8.04
C TYR A 138 -7.82 4.55 9.16
N THR A 139 -7.14 3.42 9.13
CA THR A 139 -7.18 2.36 10.13
C THR A 139 -5.84 1.62 10.16
N CYS A 140 -5.50 1.03 11.29
CA CYS A 140 -4.34 0.15 11.42
C CYS A 140 -4.77 -1.28 11.11
N SER A 141 -4.30 -1.81 9.98
CA SER A 141 -4.57 -3.21 9.63
C SER A 141 -3.95 -4.17 10.66
N PRO A 142 -4.65 -5.26 11.03
CA PRO A 142 -4.11 -6.27 11.95
C PRO A 142 -2.73 -6.82 11.55
N SER A 143 -2.47 -6.93 10.26
CA SER A 143 -1.18 -7.43 9.73
C SER A 143 0.01 -6.49 9.94
N VAL A 144 -0.22 -5.22 10.32
CA VAL A 144 0.87 -4.28 10.66
C VAL A 144 1.67 -4.77 11.86
N LYS A 145 1.03 -5.44 12.83
CA LYS A 145 1.70 -5.99 14.03
C LYS A 145 2.82 -6.97 13.71
N ASP A 146 2.67 -7.71 12.63
CA ASP A 146 3.59 -8.75 12.23
C ASP A 146 4.59 -8.28 11.15
N SER A 147 4.52 -6.98 10.79
CA SER A 147 5.52 -6.34 9.94
C SER A 147 6.60 -5.66 10.77
N SER A 148 7.84 -5.68 10.28
CA SER A 148 8.98 -5.02 10.93
C SER A 148 9.81 -4.27 9.89
N LEU A 149 9.48 -2.99 9.69
CA LEU A 149 10.12 -2.08 8.75
C LEU A 149 10.75 -0.90 9.48
N ASP A 150 11.67 -0.18 8.83
CA ASP A 150 12.39 0.94 9.46
C ASP A 150 11.50 2.15 9.74
N ARG A 151 10.50 2.41 8.88
CA ARG A 151 9.59 3.54 9.02
C ARG A 151 8.17 3.18 8.62
N TYR A 152 7.23 3.81 9.31
CA TYR A 152 5.79 3.73 9.05
C TYR A 152 5.24 5.14 8.88
N PHE A 153 4.71 5.44 7.72
CA PHE A 153 4.07 6.70 7.40
C PHE A 153 2.56 6.53 7.45
N ILE A 154 1.88 7.35 8.25
CA ILE A 154 0.44 7.22 8.48
C ILE A 154 -0.32 8.47 8.05
N PRO A 155 -1.62 8.34 7.68
CA PRO A 155 -2.42 9.44 7.15
C PRO A 155 -2.57 10.62 8.11
N ALA A 156 -2.73 10.36 9.41
CA ALA A 156 -3.00 11.39 10.40
C ALA A 156 -2.47 11.00 11.78
N SER A 157 -2.12 12.00 12.59
CA SER A 157 -1.64 11.80 13.96
C SER A 157 -2.69 11.16 14.88
N SER A 158 -3.98 11.32 14.57
CA SER A 158 -5.06 10.66 15.31
C SER A 158 -5.00 9.12 15.29
N LEU A 159 -4.33 8.55 14.28
CA LEU A 159 -4.11 7.09 14.15
C LEU A 159 -2.89 6.59 14.91
N SER A 160 -2.06 7.48 15.49
CA SER A 160 -0.82 7.06 16.15
C SER A 160 -1.05 6.03 17.24
N GLY A 161 -2.13 6.18 18.02
CA GLY A 161 -2.48 5.24 19.09
C GLY A 161 -2.71 3.82 18.57
N ASP A 162 -3.39 3.67 17.45
CA ASP A 162 -3.70 2.36 16.84
C ASP A 162 -2.44 1.66 16.35
N PHE A 163 -1.52 2.42 15.72
CA PHE A 163 -0.24 1.88 15.23
C PHE A 163 0.72 1.53 16.38
N LEU A 164 0.78 2.36 17.43
CA LEU A 164 1.57 2.07 18.63
C LEU A 164 1.02 0.83 19.35
N GLY A 165 -0.30 0.73 19.51
CA GLY A 165 -0.98 -0.46 20.02
C GLY A 165 -0.80 -1.67 19.12
N GLY A 166 -0.54 -1.45 17.83
CA GLY A 166 -0.15 -2.43 16.83
C GLY A 166 1.32 -2.86 16.87
N GLY A 167 2.14 -2.36 17.82
CA GLY A 167 3.54 -2.77 18.00
C GLY A 167 4.56 -1.93 17.21
N VAL A 168 4.13 -0.91 16.46
CA VAL A 168 5.05 0.04 15.84
C VAL A 168 5.60 0.99 16.91
N THR A 169 6.92 1.19 16.96
CA THR A 169 7.51 2.12 17.95
C THR A 169 7.39 3.58 17.49
N SER A 170 7.37 4.51 18.44
CA SER A 170 7.21 5.95 18.17
C SER A 170 8.32 6.53 17.28
N GLU A 171 9.54 5.99 17.40
CA GLU A 171 10.69 6.42 16.60
C GLU A 171 10.54 6.06 15.11
N ARG A 172 9.80 4.99 14.83
CA ARG A 172 9.53 4.52 13.46
C ARG A 172 8.31 5.14 12.83
N LEU A 173 7.41 5.75 13.64
CA LEU A 173 6.11 6.27 13.19
C LEU A 173 6.20 7.74 12.77
N ARG A 174 5.57 8.09 11.66
CA ARG A 174 5.46 9.47 11.15
C ARG A 174 4.08 9.72 10.56
N ALA A 175 3.38 10.74 11.06
CA ALA A 175 2.11 11.21 10.50
C ALA A 175 2.40 12.31 9.47
N CYS A 176 2.11 12.05 8.18
CA CYS A 176 2.44 12.96 7.09
C CYS A 176 1.39 13.04 5.98
N GLY A 177 0.28 12.34 6.10
CA GLY A 177 -0.73 12.24 5.05
C GLY A 177 -0.50 11.06 4.11
N ILE A 178 -1.41 10.91 3.14
CA ILE A 178 -1.31 9.92 2.07
C ILE A 178 -0.69 10.61 0.84
N PRO A 179 0.33 10.02 0.18
CA PRO A 179 0.87 10.55 -1.06
C PRO A 179 -0.21 10.70 -2.14
N VAL A 180 -0.25 11.88 -2.77
CA VAL A 180 -1.16 12.19 -3.87
C VAL A 180 -0.37 12.72 -5.06
N ARG A 181 -0.79 12.37 -6.28
CA ARG A 181 -0.14 12.83 -7.51
C ARG A 181 -0.20 14.35 -7.62
N GLN A 182 0.80 14.92 -8.28
CA GLN A 182 0.97 16.37 -8.43
C GLN A 182 -0.25 17.05 -9.04
N MET A 183 -0.96 16.37 -9.95
CA MET A 183 -2.19 16.90 -10.56
C MET A 183 -3.27 17.28 -9.52
N PHE A 184 -3.31 16.65 -8.36
CA PHE A 184 -4.23 16.98 -7.27
C PHE A 184 -3.75 18.12 -6.37
N ARG A 185 -2.49 18.56 -6.54
CA ARG A 185 -1.92 19.71 -5.82
C ARG A 185 -2.10 21.02 -6.59
N SER A 186 -2.40 20.96 -7.89
CA SER A 186 -2.66 22.15 -8.72
C SER A 186 -4.07 22.65 -8.49
N SER A 187 -4.21 23.94 -8.13
CA SER A 187 -5.50 24.59 -8.07
C SER A 187 -5.92 25.00 -9.48
N VAL A 188 -6.91 24.34 -10.05
CA VAL A 188 -7.59 24.79 -11.26
C VAL A 188 -8.75 25.66 -10.83
N ARG A 189 -8.91 26.86 -11.45
CA ARG A 189 -10.08 27.71 -11.17
C ARG A 189 -11.36 26.95 -11.54
N LYS A 190 -12.39 27.11 -10.73
CA LYS A 190 -13.68 26.42 -10.91
C LYS A 190 -14.27 26.64 -12.30
N GLU A 191 -14.16 27.85 -12.83
CA GLU A 191 -14.67 28.25 -14.14
C GLU A 191 -13.93 27.52 -15.27
N ASP A 192 -12.59 27.39 -15.15
CA ASP A 192 -11.77 26.70 -16.13
C ASP A 192 -12.05 25.18 -16.11
N ALA A 193 -12.20 24.60 -14.90
CA ALA A 193 -12.59 23.20 -14.76
C ALA A 193 -13.97 22.94 -15.38
N LYS A 194 -14.97 23.78 -15.07
CA LYS A 194 -16.30 23.65 -15.69
C LYS A 194 -16.23 23.70 -17.19
N ARG A 195 -15.50 24.66 -17.75
CA ARG A 195 -15.31 24.82 -19.20
C ARG A 195 -14.65 23.57 -19.82
N ALA A 196 -13.59 23.04 -19.19
CA ALA A 196 -12.89 21.84 -19.67
C ALA A 196 -13.79 20.61 -19.75
N PHE A 197 -14.75 20.49 -18.83
CA PHE A 197 -15.70 19.37 -18.78
C PHE A 197 -17.06 19.68 -19.47
N GLY A 198 -17.20 20.81 -20.17
CA GLY A 198 -18.44 21.18 -20.83
C GLY A 198 -19.62 21.45 -19.87
N ILE A 199 -19.32 21.83 -18.64
CA ILE A 199 -20.31 22.04 -17.58
C ILE A 199 -20.75 23.48 -17.57
N PRO A 200 -22.09 23.81 -17.64
CA PRO A 200 -22.59 25.17 -17.58
C PRO A 200 -22.12 25.93 -16.34
N ALA A 201 -21.67 27.18 -16.51
CA ALA A 201 -21.05 27.95 -15.43
C ALA A 201 -22.03 28.28 -14.30
N ASP A 202 -23.30 28.49 -14.64
CA ASP A 202 -24.40 28.91 -13.76
C ASP A 202 -25.04 27.76 -12.96
N HIS A 203 -24.74 26.49 -13.32
CA HIS A 203 -25.28 25.32 -12.61
C HIS A 203 -24.46 24.95 -11.38
N LYS A 204 -25.16 24.51 -10.32
CA LYS A 204 -24.52 23.82 -9.19
C LYS A 204 -24.20 22.38 -9.58
N HIS A 205 -22.99 21.95 -9.29
CA HIS A 205 -22.52 20.58 -9.54
C HIS A 205 -22.16 19.90 -8.25
N LEU A 206 -22.66 18.68 -8.07
CA LEU A 206 -22.27 17.75 -7.03
C LEU A 206 -21.48 16.60 -7.68
N VAL A 207 -20.23 16.43 -7.27
CA VAL A 207 -19.42 15.28 -7.66
C VAL A 207 -19.44 14.28 -6.52
N MET A 208 -19.89 13.06 -6.80
CA MET A 208 -19.80 11.93 -5.87
C MET A 208 -18.77 10.93 -6.42
N MET A 209 -17.84 10.54 -5.55
CA MET A 209 -16.83 9.51 -5.83
C MET A 209 -17.01 8.41 -4.80
N CYS A 210 -17.09 7.16 -5.24
CA CYS A 210 -17.21 5.97 -4.40
C CYS A 210 -16.32 4.83 -4.94
#